data_71413b4b128902def2296280f54b1adc
#
_entry.id   71413b4b128902def2296280f54b1adc
#
_cell.length_a   1.000
_cell.length_b   1.000
_cell.length_c   1.000
_cell.angle_alpha   90.00
_cell.angle_beta   90.00
_cell.angle_gamma   90.00
#
_symmetry.space_group_name_H-M   'P 1'
#
loop_
_entity.id
_entity.type
_entity.pdbx_description
1 polymer ?
#
loop_
_entity_poly.entity_id
_entity_poly.type
_entity_poly.pdbx_seq_one_letter_code
_entity_poly.pdbx_strand_id
1 'polypeptide(L)'
;MCIRDRKLLVHRGVSPLVLVPSYTMSTTKARSLQPPQVSTADAVFNVSRSALLIAALMQSPELLLDATADRLHQDYRAEAMPETQRLVQTLRAAGFAAVVSGAGPSVLVLADGPGSRQDAMELAASTTDTPWDALLLAVDVRGGTVGNRAEGST
;
A
#
# COMPACT_ATOMS: atom_id res chain seq x y z
N MET A 1 -17.24 -25.04 -5.53
CA MET A 1 -16.73 -23.88 -6.28
C MET A 1 -15.25 -24.14 -6.59
N CYS A 2 -14.90 -24.37 -7.86
CA CYS A 2 -13.49 -24.52 -8.23
C CYS A 2 -12.86 -23.13 -8.32
N ILE A 3 -12.02 -22.78 -7.36
CA ILE A 3 -11.18 -21.59 -7.42
C ILE A 3 -10.05 -21.93 -8.40
N ARG A 4 -10.01 -21.24 -9.51
CA ARG A 4 -8.85 -21.28 -10.44
C ARG A 4 -8.01 -20.06 -10.12
N ASP A 5 -7.01 -20.25 -9.31
CA ASP A 5 -6.01 -19.25 -8.99
C ASP A 5 -4.71 -19.52 -9.76
N ARG A 6 -3.98 -18.48 -9.98
CA ARG A 6 -2.63 -18.52 -10.54
C ARG A 6 -1.70 -17.86 -9.53
N LYS A 7 -0.63 -18.54 -9.18
CA LYS A 7 0.46 -17.94 -8.41
C LYS A 7 1.26 -17.04 -9.34
N LEU A 8 1.24 -15.75 -9.05
CA LEU A 8 2.07 -14.75 -9.72
C LEU A 8 3.32 -14.50 -8.85
N LEU A 9 4.47 -14.36 -9.48
CA LEU A 9 5.71 -14.04 -8.77
C LEU A 9 5.95 -12.54 -8.84
N VAL A 10 6.09 -11.93 -7.70
CA VAL A 10 6.46 -10.51 -7.60
C VAL A 10 7.92 -10.34 -8.00
N HIS A 11 8.21 -9.29 -8.75
CA HIS A 11 9.57 -8.92 -9.16
C HIS A 11 10.46 -8.70 -7.94
N ARG A 12 11.69 -9.18 -7.99
CA ARG A 12 12.63 -9.14 -6.84
C ARG A 12 13.02 -7.72 -6.42
N GLY A 13 12.88 -6.74 -7.32
CA GLY A 13 13.09 -5.32 -7.03
C GLY A 13 12.02 -4.72 -6.12
N VAL A 14 10.80 -5.26 -6.09
CA VAL A 14 9.74 -4.69 -5.26
C VAL A 14 10.08 -4.84 -3.78
N SER A 15 10.31 -3.69 -3.13
CA SER A 15 10.76 -3.58 -1.74
C SER A 15 9.74 -2.80 -0.91
N PRO A 16 8.82 -3.48 -0.19
CA PRO A 16 7.77 -2.82 0.57
C PRO A 16 8.29 -2.12 1.83
N LEU A 17 7.76 -0.92 2.11
CA LEU A 17 7.89 -0.20 3.37
C LEU A 17 6.48 0.08 3.89
N VAL A 18 6.22 -0.24 5.15
CA VAL A 18 4.98 0.16 5.82
C VAL A 18 5.31 1.18 6.91
N LEU A 19 4.64 2.31 6.86
CA LEU A 19 4.73 3.37 7.86
C LEU A 19 3.46 3.31 8.70
N VAL A 20 3.62 3.08 10.00
CA VAL A 20 2.52 2.91 10.96
C VAL A 20 2.50 4.10 11.90
N PRO A 21 1.43 4.92 11.89
CA PRO A 21 1.34 6.05 12.82
C PRO A 21 0.93 5.59 14.23
N SER A 22 1.17 6.45 15.22
CA SER A 22 0.80 6.21 16.62
C SER A 22 -0.72 6.25 16.89
N TYR A 23 -1.53 6.70 15.93
CA TYR A 23 -2.98 6.77 16.03
C TYR A 23 -3.68 5.70 15.19
N THR A 24 -4.93 5.41 15.54
CA THR A 24 -5.75 4.41 14.85
C THR A 24 -6.97 5.02 14.19
N MET A 25 -7.48 4.37 13.16
CA MET A 25 -8.74 4.73 12.52
C MET A 25 -9.67 3.52 12.44
N SER A 26 -10.95 3.73 12.74
CA SER A 26 -11.96 2.68 12.60
C SER A 26 -12.22 2.34 11.14
N THR A 27 -12.17 1.06 10.79
CA THR A 27 -12.52 0.55 9.46
C THR A 27 -13.96 0.92 9.07
N THR A 28 -14.88 0.93 10.03
CA THR A 28 -16.28 1.34 9.81
C THR A 28 -16.35 2.81 9.40
N LYS A 29 -15.61 3.70 10.09
CA LYS A 29 -15.52 5.11 9.73
C LYS A 29 -14.90 5.27 8.33
N ALA A 30 -13.82 4.57 8.02
CA ALA A 30 -13.20 4.64 6.70
C ALA A 30 -14.16 4.23 5.57
N ARG A 31 -15.00 3.23 5.79
CA ARG A 31 -16.01 2.79 4.82
C ARG A 31 -17.15 3.79 4.66
N SER A 32 -17.58 4.45 5.72
CA SER A 32 -18.67 5.44 5.65
C SER A 32 -18.32 6.71 4.86
N LEU A 33 -17.02 6.96 4.64
CA LEU A 33 -16.53 8.07 3.82
C LEU A 33 -16.55 7.81 2.31
N GLN A 34 -16.85 6.58 1.90
CA GLN A 34 -16.96 6.25 0.49
C GLN A 34 -18.27 6.79 -0.09
N PRO A 35 -18.25 7.46 -1.25
CA PRO A 35 -19.47 7.92 -1.90
C PRO A 35 -20.31 6.72 -2.39
N PRO A 36 -21.65 6.82 -2.38
CA PRO A 36 -22.52 5.75 -2.88
C PRO A 36 -22.42 5.55 -4.39
N GLN A 37 -21.88 6.52 -5.10
CA GLN A 37 -21.69 6.51 -6.56
C GLN A 37 -20.37 7.18 -6.93
N VAL A 38 -19.76 6.69 -8.00
CA VAL A 38 -18.53 7.26 -8.58
C VAL A 38 -18.76 7.51 -10.08
N SER A 39 -17.96 8.40 -10.66
CA SER A 39 -18.04 8.65 -12.10
C SER A 39 -17.54 7.43 -12.90
N THR A 40 -18.13 7.19 -14.08
CA THR A 40 -17.64 6.15 -14.99
C THR A 40 -16.17 6.38 -15.35
N ALA A 41 -15.74 7.64 -15.50
CA ALA A 41 -14.36 7.99 -15.81
C ALA A 41 -13.40 7.54 -14.70
N ASP A 42 -13.74 7.76 -13.42
CA ASP A 42 -12.92 7.34 -12.28
C ASP A 42 -12.90 5.82 -12.13
N ALA A 43 -14.06 5.16 -12.37
CA ALA A 43 -14.12 3.71 -12.37
C ALA A 43 -13.20 3.10 -13.44
N VAL A 44 -13.28 3.59 -14.69
CA VAL A 44 -12.40 3.15 -15.79
C VAL A 44 -10.93 3.43 -15.47
N PHE A 45 -10.63 4.61 -14.90
CA PHE A 45 -9.27 4.94 -14.47
C PHE A 45 -8.74 3.89 -13.49
N ASN A 46 -9.47 3.60 -12.41
CA ASN A 46 -9.01 2.62 -11.40
C ASN A 46 -8.89 1.19 -11.95
N VAL A 47 -9.77 0.77 -12.84
CA VAL A 47 -9.65 -0.53 -13.53
C VAL A 47 -8.35 -0.58 -14.33
N SER A 48 -8.02 0.49 -15.07
CA SER A 48 -6.76 0.56 -15.83
C SER A 48 -5.52 0.50 -14.91
N ARG A 49 -5.57 1.18 -13.75
CA ARG A 49 -4.48 1.14 -12.77
C ARG A 49 -4.32 -0.25 -12.16
N SER A 50 -5.43 -0.94 -11.85
CA SER A 50 -5.40 -2.31 -11.34
C SER A 50 -4.75 -3.29 -12.32
N ALA A 51 -5.03 -3.16 -13.62
CA ALA A 51 -4.38 -3.96 -14.65
C ALA A 51 -2.87 -3.64 -14.76
N LEU A 52 -2.51 -2.34 -14.74
CA LEU A 52 -1.12 -1.89 -14.77
C LEU A 52 -0.35 -2.37 -13.54
N LEU A 53 -0.98 -2.43 -12.37
CA LEU A 53 -0.35 -2.86 -11.12
C LEU A 53 0.15 -4.31 -11.20
N ILE A 54 -0.55 -5.19 -11.91
CA ILE A 54 -0.10 -6.56 -12.12
C ILE A 54 1.22 -6.57 -12.92
N ALA A 55 1.29 -5.81 -14.01
CA ALA A 55 2.52 -5.69 -14.80
C ALA A 55 3.66 -5.04 -13.98
N ALA A 56 3.36 -3.98 -13.25
CA ALA A 56 4.32 -3.29 -12.38
C ALA A 56 4.91 -4.21 -11.31
N LEU A 57 4.07 -4.98 -10.63
CA LEU A 57 4.52 -5.90 -9.59
C LEU A 57 5.31 -7.10 -10.12
N MET A 58 5.05 -7.54 -11.35
CA MET A 58 5.66 -8.76 -11.88
C MET A 58 6.92 -8.50 -12.73
N GLN A 59 6.95 -7.40 -13.47
CA GLN A 59 7.93 -7.20 -14.54
C GLN A 59 8.54 -5.80 -14.57
N SER A 60 7.78 -4.76 -14.22
CA SER A 60 8.12 -3.35 -14.50
C SER A 60 7.92 -2.48 -13.26
N PRO A 61 8.75 -2.63 -12.20
CA PRO A 61 8.61 -1.88 -10.96
C PRO A 61 8.63 -0.35 -11.14
N GLU A 62 9.24 0.14 -12.21
CA GLU A 62 9.26 1.57 -12.59
C GLU A 62 7.86 2.14 -12.85
N LEU A 63 6.87 1.30 -13.10
CA LEU A 63 5.47 1.68 -13.30
C LEU A 63 4.65 1.74 -11.99
N LEU A 64 5.25 1.41 -10.84
CA LEU A 64 4.53 1.32 -9.56
C LEU A 64 3.86 2.64 -9.16
N LEU A 65 4.52 3.78 -9.39
CA LEU A 65 3.96 5.09 -9.08
C LEU A 65 2.64 5.35 -9.84
N ASP A 66 2.64 5.10 -11.14
CA ASP A 66 1.44 5.26 -11.99
C ASP A 66 0.37 4.21 -11.69
N ALA A 67 0.80 2.96 -11.48
CA ALA A 67 -0.08 1.83 -11.22
C ALA A 67 -0.82 1.92 -9.88
N THR A 68 -0.27 2.65 -8.92
CA THR A 68 -0.86 2.88 -7.60
C THR A 68 -1.67 4.17 -7.49
N ALA A 69 -1.90 4.89 -8.60
CA ALA A 69 -2.81 6.03 -8.59
C ALA A 69 -4.26 5.58 -8.37
N ASP A 70 -4.97 6.32 -7.52
CA ASP A 70 -6.34 5.98 -7.09
C ASP A 70 -7.25 7.20 -7.14
N ARG A 71 -8.48 7.01 -7.61
CA ARG A 71 -9.55 8.01 -7.67
C ARG A 71 -10.81 7.56 -6.95
N LEU A 72 -10.80 6.38 -6.33
CA LEU A 72 -12.00 5.80 -5.73
C LEU A 72 -11.96 5.70 -4.21
N HIS A 73 -10.79 5.82 -3.57
CA HIS A 73 -10.68 5.50 -2.15
C HIS A 73 -9.93 6.53 -1.32
N GLN A 74 -8.71 6.92 -1.71
CA GLN A 74 -7.78 7.65 -0.84
C GLN A 74 -8.27 9.07 -0.55
N ASP A 75 -8.69 9.81 -1.57
CA ASP A 75 -9.09 11.21 -1.44
C ASP A 75 -10.38 11.36 -0.59
N TYR A 76 -11.33 10.44 -0.70
CA TYR A 76 -12.54 10.45 0.12
C TYR A 76 -12.28 10.23 1.62
N ARG A 77 -11.14 9.63 1.95
CA ARG A 77 -10.73 9.36 3.34
C ARG A 77 -9.79 10.42 3.90
N ALA A 78 -9.29 11.33 3.07
CA ALA A 78 -8.26 12.31 3.41
C ALA A 78 -8.62 13.13 4.66
N GLU A 79 -9.86 13.62 4.76
CA GLU A 79 -10.31 14.41 5.89
C GLU A 79 -10.25 13.67 7.24
N ALA A 80 -10.42 12.34 7.23
CA ALA A 80 -10.39 11.53 8.44
C ALA A 80 -8.97 11.14 8.88
N MET A 81 -7.97 11.34 8.01
CA MET A 81 -6.56 11.02 8.28
C MET A 81 -5.61 12.02 7.59
N PRO A 82 -5.64 13.29 7.98
CA PRO A 82 -4.91 14.37 7.30
C PRO A 82 -3.40 14.18 7.31
N GLU A 83 -2.82 13.61 8.37
CA GLU A 83 -1.39 13.31 8.45
C GLU A 83 -0.99 12.21 7.45
N THR A 84 -1.80 11.15 7.35
CA THR A 84 -1.61 10.09 6.34
C THR A 84 -1.68 10.67 4.94
N GLN A 85 -2.68 11.52 4.66
CA GLN A 85 -2.84 12.14 3.35
C GLN A 85 -1.64 13.03 2.99
N ARG A 86 -1.16 13.85 3.93
CA ARG A 86 0.02 14.70 3.73
C ARG A 86 1.26 13.85 3.41
N LEU A 87 1.49 12.78 4.19
CA LEU A 87 2.63 11.90 3.98
C LEU A 87 2.57 11.20 2.61
N VAL A 88 1.40 10.66 2.23
CA VAL A 88 1.21 10.04 0.91
C VAL A 88 1.49 11.04 -0.20
N GLN A 89 0.95 12.25 -0.12
CA GLN A 89 1.16 13.30 -1.13
C GLN A 89 2.64 13.68 -1.24
N THR A 90 3.35 13.86 -0.12
CA THR A 90 4.78 14.20 -0.11
C THR A 90 5.61 13.09 -0.75
N LEU A 91 5.38 11.84 -0.36
CA LEU A 91 6.10 10.70 -0.92
C LEU A 91 5.82 10.55 -2.43
N ARG A 92 4.56 10.69 -2.85
CA ARG A 92 4.20 10.61 -4.28
C ARG A 92 4.79 11.76 -5.08
N ALA A 93 4.82 12.98 -4.55
CA ALA A 93 5.47 14.13 -5.21
C ALA A 93 6.98 13.93 -5.40
N ALA A 94 7.62 13.16 -4.53
CA ALA A 94 9.02 12.75 -4.65
C ALA A 94 9.24 11.49 -5.54
N GLY A 95 8.17 10.94 -6.15
CA GLY A 95 8.26 9.82 -7.08
C GLY A 95 8.06 8.43 -6.46
N PHE A 96 7.74 8.32 -5.17
CA PHE A 96 7.52 7.04 -4.52
C PHE A 96 6.06 6.56 -4.66
N ALA A 97 5.88 5.27 -4.94
CA ALA A 97 4.56 4.65 -5.04
C ALA A 97 3.95 4.43 -3.64
N ALA A 98 3.57 5.54 -2.99
CA ALA A 98 2.96 5.56 -1.66
C ALA A 98 1.43 5.53 -1.76
N VAL A 99 0.80 4.71 -0.95
CA VAL A 99 -0.66 4.55 -0.86
C VAL A 99 -1.10 4.33 0.58
N VAL A 100 -2.36 4.60 0.86
CA VAL A 100 -2.98 4.19 2.13
C VAL A 100 -3.06 2.67 2.20
N SER A 101 -2.54 2.07 3.25
CA SER A 101 -2.59 0.63 3.47
C SER A 101 -3.97 0.20 4.00
N GLY A 102 -4.72 -0.54 3.19
CA GLY A 102 -6.06 -1.02 3.55
C GLY A 102 -7.04 0.12 3.88
N ALA A 103 -7.60 0.11 5.09
CA ALA A 103 -8.48 1.17 5.55
C ALA A 103 -7.73 2.43 6.02
N GLY A 104 -6.43 2.36 6.19
CA GLY A 104 -5.59 3.35 6.86
C GLY A 104 -5.57 3.14 8.39
N PRO A 105 -4.87 4.01 9.13
CA PRO A 105 -4.12 5.17 8.67
C PRO A 105 -2.69 4.87 8.20
N SER A 106 -2.24 3.61 8.22
CA SER A 106 -0.90 3.22 7.77
C SER A 106 -0.69 3.51 6.28
N VAL A 107 0.56 3.80 5.91
CA VAL A 107 0.98 4.03 4.54
C VAL A 107 1.83 2.85 4.07
N LEU A 108 1.55 2.35 2.87
CA LEU A 108 2.39 1.38 2.16
C LEU A 108 3.14 2.10 1.05
N VAL A 109 4.45 1.93 1.00
CA VAL A 109 5.29 2.34 -0.12
C VAL A 109 5.79 1.09 -0.83
N LEU A 110 5.55 1.00 -2.13
CA LEU A 110 6.13 -0.04 -2.99
C LEU A 110 7.34 0.59 -3.69
N ALA A 111 8.52 0.37 -3.17
CA ALA A 111 9.75 0.91 -3.72
C ALA A 111 10.37 -0.03 -4.76
N ASP A 112 11.03 0.54 -5.76
CA ASP A 112 11.86 -0.20 -6.71
C ASP A 112 13.30 -0.32 -6.15
N GLY A 113 13.50 -1.38 -5.39
CA GLY A 113 14.75 -1.69 -4.74
C GLY A 113 14.91 -1.18 -3.31
N PRO A 114 15.88 -1.76 -2.58
CA PRO A 114 16.12 -1.42 -1.17
C PRO A 114 16.68 0.00 -0.98
N GLY A 115 17.40 0.56 -1.94
CA GLY A 115 17.89 1.95 -1.90
C GLY A 115 16.73 2.93 -1.95
N SER A 116 15.85 2.82 -2.95
CA SER A 116 14.65 3.64 -3.08
C SER A 116 13.72 3.52 -1.84
N ARG A 117 13.65 2.33 -1.24
CA ARG A 117 12.92 2.12 0.02
C ARG A 117 13.53 2.90 1.19
N GLN A 118 14.86 2.94 1.27
CA GLN A 118 15.58 3.69 2.30
C GLN A 118 15.34 5.19 2.12
N ASP A 119 15.44 5.69 0.88
CA ASP A 119 15.20 7.11 0.56
C ASP A 119 13.77 7.52 0.94
N ALA A 120 12.78 6.68 0.65
CA ALA A 120 11.39 6.92 1.04
C ALA A 120 11.21 6.98 2.56
N MET A 121 11.90 6.12 3.31
CA MET A 121 11.87 6.11 4.78
C MET A 121 12.49 7.39 5.36
N GLU A 122 13.63 7.82 4.83
CA GLU A 122 14.31 9.04 5.26
C GLU A 122 13.47 10.29 4.97
N LEU A 123 12.86 10.36 3.79
CA LEU A 123 11.93 11.43 3.44
C LEU A 123 10.73 11.45 4.39
N ALA A 124 10.12 10.31 4.68
CA ALA A 124 9.01 10.22 5.61
C ALA A 124 9.41 10.74 7.01
N ALA A 125 10.55 10.32 7.53
CA ALA A 125 11.07 10.74 8.83
C ALA A 125 11.33 12.26 8.90
N SER A 126 11.74 12.88 7.79
CA SER A 126 12.00 14.33 7.72
C SER A 126 10.77 15.20 7.50
N THR A 127 9.65 14.60 7.09
CA THR A 127 8.45 15.35 6.64
C THR A 127 7.43 15.54 7.74
N THR A 128 7.39 14.67 8.75
CA THR A 128 6.34 14.66 9.76
C THR A 128 6.89 14.83 11.17
N ASP A 129 6.20 15.67 11.98
CA ASP A 129 6.44 15.76 13.43
C ASP A 129 5.75 14.61 14.20
N THR A 130 4.83 13.91 13.54
CA THR A 130 4.15 12.74 14.11
C THR A 130 5.09 11.53 14.01
N PRO A 131 5.27 10.77 15.09
CA PRO A 131 6.08 9.56 15.04
C PRO A 131 5.39 8.47 14.19
N TRP A 132 6.16 7.90 13.28
CA TRP A 132 5.77 6.77 12.43
C TRP A 132 6.76 5.63 12.62
N ASP A 133 6.25 4.44 12.94
CA ASP A 133 7.07 3.24 12.97
C ASP A 133 7.28 2.74 11.54
N ALA A 134 8.54 2.65 11.11
CA ALA A 134 8.90 2.19 9.77
C ALA A 134 9.24 0.70 9.77
N LEU A 135 8.44 -0.09 9.04
CA LEU A 135 8.62 -1.52 8.88
C LEU A 135 9.18 -1.83 7.49
N LEU A 136 10.43 -2.21 7.42
CA LEU A 136 11.08 -2.68 6.19
C LEU A 136 10.70 -4.14 5.95
N LEU A 137 9.83 -4.39 4.98
CA LEU A 137 9.26 -5.70 4.71
C LEU A 137 9.85 -6.36 3.46
N ALA A 138 9.59 -7.64 3.33
CA ALA A 138 9.81 -8.42 2.11
C ALA A 138 8.51 -9.09 1.68
N VAL A 139 8.37 -9.33 0.36
CA VAL A 139 7.24 -10.08 -0.17
C VAL A 139 7.41 -11.56 0.19
N ASP A 140 6.44 -12.15 0.89
CA ASP A 140 6.44 -13.59 1.16
C ASP A 140 6.01 -14.37 -0.10
N VAL A 141 6.98 -15.00 -0.74
CA VAL A 141 6.75 -15.79 -1.96
C VAL A 141 6.13 -17.17 -1.68
N ARG A 142 6.12 -17.61 -0.42
CA ARG A 142 5.50 -18.89 -0.03
C ARG A 142 4.02 -18.76 0.25
N GLY A 143 3.59 -17.60 0.75
CA GLY A 143 2.23 -17.34 1.17
C GLY A 143 1.93 -17.93 2.57
N GLY A 144 0.63 -18.04 2.89
CA GLY A 144 0.19 -18.58 4.18
C GLY A 144 0.61 -20.03 4.38
N THR A 145 1.18 -20.34 5.55
CA THR A 145 1.53 -21.70 5.96
C THR A 145 0.78 -22.07 7.23
N VAL A 146 0.29 -23.32 7.29
CA VAL A 146 -0.31 -23.88 8.51
C VAL A 146 0.74 -24.77 9.17
N GLY A 147 1.21 -24.38 10.35
CA GLY A 147 2.08 -25.23 11.17
C GLY A 147 1.24 -26.02 12.18
N ASN A 148 1.45 -27.32 12.27
CA ASN A 148 0.98 -28.07 13.42
C ASN A 148 1.80 -27.65 14.64
N ARG A 149 1.16 -27.02 15.64
CA ARG A 149 1.78 -26.88 16.95
C ARG A 149 2.00 -28.30 17.47
N ALA A 150 3.25 -28.77 17.55
CA ALA A 150 3.56 -29.94 18.32
C ALA A 150 3.10 -29.67 19.77
N GLU A 151 2.20 -30.49 20.28
CA GLU A 151 1.79 -30.46 21.68
C GLU A 151 3.06 -30.53 22.50
N GLY A 152 3.37 -29.45 23.23
CA GLY A 152 4.50 -29.41 24.13
C GLY A 152 4.32 -30.49 25.17
N SER A 153 5.22 -31.46 25.19
CA SER A 153 5.43 -32.41 26.25
C SER A 153 5.59 -31.68 27.57
N THR A 154 4.79 -32.06 28.51
CA THR A 154 4.85 -31.78 29.96
C THR A 154 6.25 -31.74 30.52
#